data_bc71a7bab050fefcbecd88c61b3bd88e
#
_entry.id   bc71a7bab050fefcbecd88c61b3bd88e
#
_cell.length_a   1.000
_cell.length_b   1.000
_cell.length_c   1.000
_cell.angle_alpha   90.00
_cell.angle_beta   90.00
_cell.angle_gamma   90.00
#
_symmetry.space_group_name_H-M   'P 1'
#
loop_
_entity.id
_entity.type
_entity.pdbx_description
1 polymer ?
#
loop_
_entity_poly.entity_id
_entity_poly.type
_entity_poly.pdbx_seq_one_letter_code
_entity_poly.pdbx_strand_id
1 'polypeptide(L)'
;MVRRRSRTVDLGPVVATHGDFHEGQLTVRREEGGWAVAALLDVDTVGPGHRVDDLACLVAHAVALGPPGQAVARRWETQAGEVTDPVALAVRTAGVLLSLAAGAVHQPGPAAADLLIVAAQERLEGP
;
A
#
# COMPACT_ATOMS: atom_id res chain seq x y z
N MET A 1 -12.51 11.83 -32.35
CA MET A 1 -11.82 10.62 -31.83
C MET A 1 -10.73 11.07 -30.87
N VAL A 2 -11.01 11.02 -29.55
CA VAL A 2 -10.04 11.38 -28.52
C VAL A 2 -9.08 10.21 -28.36
N ARG A 3 -7.85 10.34 -28.83
CA ARG A 3 -6.78 9.40 -28.49
C ARG A 3 -6.52 9.51 -26.99
N ARG A 4 -6.99 8.53 -26.23
CA ARG A 4 -6.47 8.29 -24.87
C ARG A 4 -4.97 8.04 -25.04
N ARG A 5 -4.15 9.02 -24.67
CA ARG A 5 -2.73 8.77 -24.44
C ARG A 5 -2.67 7.74 -23.33
N SER A 6 -2.22 6.54 -23.65
CA SER A 6 -1.81 5.56 -22.66
C SER A 6 -0.70 6.24 -21.85
N ARG A 7 -1.03 6.68 -20.62
CA ARG A 7 0.00 7.12 -19.68
C ARG A 7 0.77 5.87 -19.31
N THR A 8 1.99 5.77 -19.76
CA THR A 8 2.93 4.79 -19.25
C THR A 8 3.15 5.09 -17.78
N VAL A 9 2.84 4.13 -16.92
CA VAL A 9 3.06 4.22 -15.48
C VAL A 9 4.55 4.03 -15.22
N ASP A 10 5.17 4.98 -14.54
CA ASP A 10 6.57 4.89 -14.15
C ASP A 10 6.70 4.15 -12.82
N LEU A 11 7.26 2.95 -12.86
CA LEU A 11 7.51 2.15 -11.66
C LEU A 11 8.80 2.55 -10.93
N GLY A 12 9.60 3.42 -11.51
CA GLY A 12 10.92 3.77 -11.00
C GLY A 12 11.98 2.68 -11.21
N PRO A 13 13.19 2.88 -10.68
CA PRO A 13 14.28 1.94 -10.82
C PRO A 13 14.03 0.64 -10.06
N VAL A 14 14.68 -0.43 -10.50
CA VAL A 14 14.75 -1.69 -9.73
C VAL A 14 15.67 -1.49 -8.54
N VAL A 15 15.16 -1.79 -7.35
CA VAL A 15 15.84 -1.66 -6.07
C VAL A 15 15.62 -2.92 -5.24
N ALA A 16 16.31 -3.06 -4.12
CA ALA A 16 15.98 -4.08 -3.14
C ALA A 16 14.61 -3.76 -2.50
N THR A 17 13.72 -4.74 -2.52
CA THR A 17 12.38 -4.63 -1.92
C THR A 17 12.18 -5.72 -0.88
N HIS A 18 11.28 -5.47 0.06
CA HIS A 18 10.89 -6.46 1.08
C HIS A 18 10.00 -7.55 0.48
N GLY A 19 9.08 -7.18 -0.40
CA GLY A 19 8.16 -8.08 -1.09
C GLY A 19 6.83 -8.33 -0.38
N ASP A 20 6.75 -8.07 0.92
CA ASP A 20 5.53 -8.15 1.74
C ASP A 20 5.58 -7.11 2.87
N PHE A 21 5.82 -5.86 2.50
CA PHE A 21 6.05 -4.76 3.43
C PHE A 21 4.75 -4.18 3.95
N HIS A 22 4.43 -4.46 5.20
CA HIS A 22 3.29 -3.89 5.92
C HIS A 22 3.63 -3.69 7.40
N GLU A 23 2.72 -3.07 8.15
CA GLU A 23 2.94 -2.70 9.55
C GLU A 23 3.24 -3.90 10.46
N GLY A 24 2.67 -5.07 10.16
CA GLY A 24 2.92 -6.31 10.91
C GLY A 24 4.35 -6.83 10.81
N GLN A 25 5.15 -6.31 9.85
CA GLN A 25 6.55 -6.67 9.67
C GLN A 25 7.50 -5.72 10.41
N LEU A 26 6.97 -4.74 11.12
CA LEU A 26 7.74 -3.74 11.83
C LEU A 26 7.62 -3.93 13.34
N THR A 27 8.75 -3.87 14.06
CA THR A 27 8.76 -3.65 15.49
C THR A 27 9.20 -2.22 15.79
N VAL A 28 8.65 -1.64 16.84
CA VAL A 28 8.97 -0.28 17.25
C VAL A 28 9.44 -0.27 18.69
N ARG A 29 10.26 0.71 19.04
CA ARG A 29 10.70 0.96 20.41
C ARG A 29 10.43 2.41 20.78
N ARG A 30 10.22 2.63 22.07
CA ARG A 30 10.10 3.98 22.59
C ARG A 30 11.48 4.58 22.78
N GLU A 31 11.66 5.79 22.27
CA GLU A 31 12.87 6.60 22.45
C GLU A 31 12.50 7.96 23.03
N GLU A 32 13.51 8.70 23.47
CA GLU A 32 13.34 10.11 23.83
C GLU A 32 12.86 10.88 22.60
N GLY A 33 11.69 11.53 22.73
CA GLY A 33 11.06 12.28 21.64
C GLY A 33 10.08 11.47 20.76
N GLY A 34 9.82 10.19 21.03
CA GLY A 34 8.80 9.43 20.32
C GLY A 34 9.08 7.95 20.11
N TRP A 35 8.67 7.43 18.99
CA TRP A 35 8.82 6.04 18.58
C TRP A 35 9.81 5.91 17.43
N ALA A 36 10.59 4.85 17.42
CA ALA A 36 11.49 4.50 16.32
C ALA A 36 11.26 3.05 15.89
N VAL A 37 11.51 2.78 14.61
CA VAL A 37 11.53 1.40 14.10
C VAL A 37 12.73 0.67 14.69
N ALA A 38 12.48 -0.47 15.32
CA ALA A 38 13.50 -1.29 15.95
C ALA A 38 13.99 -2.40 15.02
N ALA A 39 13.07 -3.05 14.30
CA ALA A 39 13.40 -4.15 13.40
C ALA A 39 12.40 -4.29 12.26
N LEU A 40 12.86 -4.88 11.17
CA LEU A 40 12.07 -5.34 10.05
C LEU A 40 12.06 -6.87 10.07
N LEU A 41 10.86 -7.45 10.04
CA LEU A 41 10.64 -8.89 10.15
C LEU A 41 10.36 -9.51 8.78
N ASP A 42 10.42 -10.85 8.72
CA ASP A 42 10.04 -11.66 7.57
C ASP A 42 10.72 -11.21 6.27
N VAL A 43 12.04 -11.30 6.26
CA VAL A 43 12.88 -10.86 5.14
C VAL A 43 13.11 -11.94 4.08
N ASP A 44 12.36 -13.02 4.10
CA ASP A 44 12.54 -14.18 3.21
C ASP A 44 12.23 -13.85 1.74
N THR A 45 11.39 -12.85 1.50
CA THR A 45 11.00 -12.40 0.16
C THR A 45 11.80 -11.21 -0.37
N VAL A 46 12.82 -10.77 0.37
CA VAL A 46 13.70 -9.68 -0.07
C VAL A 46 14.34 -10.01 -1.41
N GLY A 47 14.22 -9.09 -2.36
CA GLY A 47 14.76 -9.27 -3.70
C GLY A 47 14.58 -8.02 -4.56
N PRO A 48 14.96 -8.11 -5.85
CA PRO A 48 14.79 -7.01 -6.78
C PRO A 48 13.32 -6.70 -7.05
N GLY A 49 12.96 -5.43 -7.08
CA GLY A 49 11.61 -4.96 -7.34
C GLY A 49 11.55 -3.45 -7.45
N HIS A 50 10.36 -2.88 -7.29
CA HIS A 50 10.16 -1.45 -7.36
C HIS A 50 9.71 -0.92 -5.99
N ARG A 51 10.26 0.21 -5.57
CA ARG A 51 9.90 0.86 -4.30
C ARG A 51 8.39 1.04 -4.13
N VAL A 52 7.70 1.35 -5.23
CA VAL A 52 6.26 1.56 -5.22
C VAL A 52 5.49 0.33 -4.76
N ASP A 53 5.98 -0.87 -5.00
CA ASP A 53 5.31 -2.10 -4.59
C ASP A 53 5.32 -2.27 -3.06
N ASP A 54 6.44 -1.99 -2.41
CA ASP A 54 6.52 -2.01 -0.95
C ASP A 54 5.66 -0.92 -0.30
N LEU A 55 5.71 0.29 -0.84
CA LEU A 55 4.90 1.40 -0.32
C LEU A 55 3.40 1.19 -0.53
N ALA A 56 3.00 0.64 -1.67
CA ALA A 56 1.61 0.28 -1.93
C ALA A 56 1.10 -0.81 -0.98
N CYS A 57 1.92 -1.80 -0.69
CA CYS A 57 1.60 -2.86 0.27
C CYS A 57 1.38 -2.26 1.68
N LEU A 58 2.28 -1.39 2.13
CA LEU A 58 2.15 -0.71 3.42
C LEU A 58 0.86 0.11 3.52
N VAL A 59 0.58 0.92 2.51
CA VAL A 59 -0.63 1.76 2.45
C VAL A 59 -1.90 0.91 2.46
N ALA A 60 -1.98 -0.12 1.61
CA ALA A 60 -3.15 -0.99 1.51
C ALA A 60 -3.46 -1.72 2.82
N HIS A 61 -2.45 -2.24 3.51
CA HIS A 61 -2.62 -2.87 4.81
C HIS A 61 -3.09 -1.88 5.88
N ALA A 62 -2.60 -0.64 5.85
CA ALA A 62 -3.10 0.42 6.75
C ALA A 62 -4.59 0.71 6.51
N VAL A 63 -5.04 0.78 5.26
CA VAL A 63 -6.47 0.91 4.91
C VAL A 63 -7.28 -0.24 5.50
N ALA A 64 -6.77 -1.46 5.44
CA ALA A 64 -7.44 -2.66 5.94
C ALA A 64 -7.60 -2.68 7.47
N LEU A 65 -6.86 -1.87 8.21
CA LEU A 65 -7.00 -1.74 9.67
C LEU A 65 -8.25 -0.96 10.10
N GLY A 66 -9.05 -0.45 9.16
CA GLY A 66 -10.25 0.33 9.46
C GLY A 66 -9.97 1.83 9.64
N PRO A 67 -10.91 2.60 10.26
CA PRO A 67 -10.86 4.06 10.27
C PRO A 67 -9.55 4.69 10.78
N PRO A 68 -8.93 4.23 11.88
CA PRO A 68 -7.64 4.76 12.32
C PRO A 68 -6.53 4.52 11.30
N GLY A 69 -6.50 3.34 10.68
CA GLY A 69 -5.55 2.97 9.64
C GLY A 69 -5.76 3.76 8.35
N GLN A 70 -7.00 4.09 8.00
CA GLN A 70 -7.32 4.92 6.84
C GLN A 70 -6.75 6.33 6.96
N ALA A 71 -6.79 6.94 8.14
CA ALA A 71 -6.18 8.24 8.38
C ALA A 71 -4.66 8.21 8.21
N VAL A 72 -4.01 7.17 8.71
CA VAL A 72 -2.58 6.93 8.52
C VAL A 72 -2.25 6.68 7.05
N ALA A 73 -3.05 5.85 6.36
CA ALA A 73 -2.86 5.54 4.95
C ALA A 73 -2.86 6.80 4.07
N ARG A 74 -3.78 7.72 4.28
CA ARG A 74 -3.81 9.00 3.52
C ARG A 74 -2.53 9.80 3.68
N ARG A 75 -2.00 9.85 4.89
CA ARG A 75 -0.74 10.53 5.19
C ARG A 75 0.43 9.84 4.50
N TRP A 76 0.49 8.53 4.56
CA TRP A 76 1.54 7.74 3.91
C TRP A 76 1.44 7.80 2.39
N GLU A 77 0.25 7.81 1.80
CA GLU A 77 0.07 8.01 0.35
C GLU A 77 0.66 9.34 -0.11
N THR A 78 0.43 10.41 0.63
CA THR A 78 1.00 11.72 0.32
C THR A 78 2.53 11.68 0.36
N GLN A 79 3.10 11.10 1.39
CA GLN A 79 4.55 10.97 1.55
C GLN A 79 5.16 10.03 0.49
N ALA A 80 4.53 8.89 0.23
CA ALA A 80 4.98 7.94 -0.80
C ALA A 80 4.92 8.55 -2.21
N GLY A 81 3.92 9.38 -2.49
CA GLY A 81 3.78 10.10 -3.76
C GLY A 81 4.90 11.11 -4.04
N GLU A 82 5.64 11.51 -3.02
CA GLU A 82 6.83 12.37 -3.18
C GLU A 82 8.06 11.62 -3.71
N VAL A 83 8.11 10.30 -3.51
CA VAL A 83 9.25 9.44 -3.87
C VAL A 83 8.92 8.37 -4.92
N THR A 84 7.67 8.31 -5.37
CA THR A 84 7.18 7.41 -6.42
C THR A 84 6.24 8.16 -7.35
N ASP A 85 5.94 7.57 -8.50
CA ASP A 85 4.86 8.07 -9.38
C ASP A 85 3.52 7.88 -8.66
N PRO A 86 2.74 8.96 -8.41
CA PRO A 86 1.45 8.85 -7.73
C PRO A 86 0.43 7.95 -8.44
N VAL A 87 0.48 7.87 -9.76
CA VAL A 87 -0.40 6.99 -10.54
C VAL A 87 0.01 5.53 -10.33
N ALA A 88 1.31 5.23 -10.37
CA ALA A 88 1.83 3.91 -10.05
C ALA A 88 1.44 3.48 -8.64
N LEU A 89 1.58 4.37 -7.66
CA LEU A 89 1.19 4.12 -6.28
C LEU A 89 -0.29 3.80 -6.16
N ALA A 90 -1.16 4.59 -6.78
CA ALA A 90 -2.61 4.36 -6.74
C ALA A 90 -3.00 3.01 -7.35
N VAL A 91 -2.46 2.68 -8.52
CA VAL A 91 -2.75 1.41 -9.21
C VAL A 91 -2.25 0.21 -8.40
N ARG A 92 -1.03 0.28 -7.87
CA ARG A 92 -0.45 -0.81 -7.06
C ARG A 92 -1.18 -0.98 -5.74
N THR A 93 -1.54 0.11 -5.07
CA THR A 93 -2.34 0.08 -3.84
C THR A 93 -3.71 -0.56 -4.10
N ALA A 94 -4.39 -0.18 -5.19
CA ALA A 94 -5.65 -0.80 -5.58
C ALA A 94 -5.51 -2.31 -5.81
N GLY A 95 -4.45 -2.75 -6.46
CA GLY A 95 -4.16 -4.17 -6.68
C GLY A 95 -3.99 -4.94 -5.36
N VAL A 96 -3.28 -4.41 -4.39
CA VAL A 96 -3.11 -5.03 -3.07
C VAL A 96 -4.44 -5.06 -2.31
N LEU A 97 -5.21 -3.98 -2.34
CA LEU A 97 -6.54 -3.92 -1.71
C LEU A 97 -7.49 -4.98 -2.27
N LEU A 98 -7.48 -5.21 -3.58
CA LEU A 98 -8.27 -6.27 -4.20
C LEU A 98 -7.81 -7.66 -3.78
N SER A 99 -6.52 -7.87 -3.62
CA SER A 99 -5.97 -9.13 -3.09
C SER A 99 -6.40 -9.37 -1.64
N LEU A 100 -6.37 -8.34 -0.80
CA LEU A 100 -6.84 -8.39 0.58
C LEU A 100 -8.35 -8.64 0.65
N ALA A 101 -9.14 -8.02 -0.25
CA ALA A 101 -10.57 -8.25 -0.35
C ALA A 101 -10.89 -9.70 -0.69
N ALA A 102 -10.16 -10.31 -1.61
CA ALA A 102 -10.31 -11.72 -1.97
C ALA A 102 -10.06 -12.65 -0.78
N GLY A 103 -9.06 -12.35 0.06
CA GLY A 103 -8.81 -13.07 1.32
C GLY A 103 -9.91 -12.86 2.37
N ALA A 104 -10.49 -11.66 2.43
CA ALA A 104 -11.53 -11.31 3.39
C ALA A 104 -12.90 -11.97 3.14
N VAL A 105 -13.17 -12.42 1.92
CA VAL A 105 -14.43 -13.13 1.56
C VAL A 105 -14.63 -14.39 2.42
N HIS A 106 -13.56 -14.99 2.90
CA HIS A 106 -13.60 -16.19 3.73
C HIS A 106 -13.66 -15.90 5.24
N GLN A 107 -13.71 -14.62 5.62
CA GLN A 107 -13.81 -14.22 7.02
C GLN A 107 -15.24 -13.83 7.39
N PRO A 108 -15.66 -14.02 8.66
CA PRO A 108 -16.97 -13.58 9.09
C PRO A 108 -17.07 -12.06 9.04
N GLY A 109 -17.86 -11.54 8.11
CA GLY A 109 -18.17 -10.13 7.92
C GLY A 109 -18.02 -9.69 6.46
N PRO A 110 -19.09 -9.81 5.62
CA PRO A 110 -19.03 -9.42 4.20
C PRO A 110 -18.71 -7.94 3.98
N ALA A 111 -18.95 -7.09 4.97
CA ALA A 111 -18.69 -5.64 4.90
C ALA A 111 -17.20 -5.29 4.73
N ALA A 112 -16.28 -6.13 5.21
CA ALA A 112 -14.85 -5.85 5.11
C ALA A 112 -14.34 -5.93 3.67
N ALA A 113 -14.76 -6.94 2.91
CA ALA A 113 -14.39 -7.09 1.50
C ALA A 113 -14.94 -5.94 0.66
N ASP A 114 -16.19 -5.55 0.86
CA ASP A 114 -16.83 -4.45 0.14
C ASP A 114 -16.11 -3.11 0.38
N LEU A 115 -15.71 -2.82 1.61
CA LEU A 115 -14.96 -1.62 1.95
C LEU A 115 -13.59 -1.57 1.25
N LEU A 116 -12.91 -2.71 1.14
CA LEU A 116 -11.63 -2.79 0.43
C LEU A 116 -11.80 -2.61 -1.08
N ILE A 117 -12.87 -3.13 -1.65
CA ILE A 117 -13.20 -2.94 -3.07
C ILE A 117 -13.49 -1.46 -3.36
N VAL A 118 -14.30 -0.81 -2.53
CA VAL A 118 -14.58 0.63 -2.66
C VAL A 118 -13.30 1.45 -2.56
N ALA A 119 -12.44 1.15 -1.59
CA ALA A 119 -11.16 1.82 -1.42
C ALA A 119 -10.23 1.64 -2.64
N ALA A 120 -10.28 0.47 -3.29
CA ALA A 120 -9.55 0.21 -4.52
C ALA A 120 -10.12 1.03 -5.69
N GLN A 121 -11.44 1.09 -5.84
CA GLN A 121 -12.10 1.86 -6.88
C GLN A 121 -11.77 3.35 -6.78
N GLU A 122 -11.84 3.93 -5.60
CA GLU A 122 -11.50 5.34 -5.36
C GLU A 122 -10.10 5.69 -5.86
N ARG A 123 -9.15 4.79 -5.71
CA ARG A 123 -7.77 4.98 -6.17
C ARG A 123 -7.59 4.85 -7.68
N LEU A 124 -8.43 4.05 -8.33
CA LEU A 124 -8.40 3.87 -9.79
C LEU A 124 -9.11 4.99 -10.53
N GLU A 125 -10.13 5.59 -9.92
CA GLU A 125 -10.91 6.68 -10.54
C GLU A 125 -10.15 8.01 -10.48
N GLY A 126 -9.24 8.16 -9.53
CA GLY A 126 -8.48 9.38 -9.29
C GLY A 126 -9.33 10.52 -8.71
N PRO A 127 -8.71 11.64 -8.37
CA PRO A 127 -9.43 12.84 -7.95
C PRO A 127 -10.13 13.51 -9.13
#